data_a364405c0fe0bf4da34331b16ab41f1e
#
_entry.id   a364405c0fe0bf4da34331b16ab41f1e
#
_cell.length_a   1.000
_cell.length_b   1.000
_cell.length_c   1.000
_cell.angle_alpha   90.00
_cell.angle_beta   90.00
_cell.angle_gamma   90.00
#
_symmetry.space_group_name_H-M   'P 1'
#
loop_
_entity.id
_entity.type
_entity.pdbx_description
1 polymer ?
#
loop_
_entity_poly.entity_id
_entity_poly.type
_entity_poly.pdbx_seq_one_letter_code
_entity_poly.pdbx_strand_id
1 'polypeptide(L)'
;MKDLVQRLMAFGLSVNQAKAYLSIAYSAEANVNSISSATKIHQQDVYKILPKLEDMGLITKTVDHPLVIRAIPPEKALKHIITIEQEKAAKKIKRLKQTVKALTEAIEKNKDQSRTELKQNNMEVTFLCTDNAIDHGLDSAFGNARVECNSVINFELMFRRLPLLEKRYQALATNNVRTRILVDNVQNVENAMKILERIIPEGNFKIRQSDKITVKPYVIFDNNEIFISTQRKTLHNFPCLLWTNSQNIIHIYKDNFERAWKSSTEVLCRKRRKPNELNTLKVETEFLAQ
;
A
#
# COMPACT_ATOMS: atom_id res chain seq x y z
N MET A 1 -30.66 -1.90 19.68
CA MET A 1 -30.48 -3.36 19.49
C MET A 1 -30.03 -3.71 18.06
N LYS A 2 -30.64 -3.22 16.97
CA LYS A 2 -30.22 -3.50 15.59
C LYS A 2 -28.75 -3.12 15.32
N ASP A 3 -28.29 -1.95 15.78
CA ASP A 3 -26.90 -1.48 15.62
C ASP A 3 -25.89 -2.39 16.33
N LEU A 4 -26.17 -2.86 17.54
CA LEU A 4 -25.29 -3.78 18.26
C LEU A 4 -25.19 -5.14 17.59
N VAL A 5 -26.28 -5.63 17.01
CA VAL A 5 -26.26 -6.87 16.20
C VAL A 5 -25.36 -6.71 14.99
N GLN A 6 -25.43 -5.58 14.26
CA GLN A 6 -24.57 -5.32 13.11
C GLN A 6 -23.09 -5.24 13.50
N ARG A 7 -22.79 -4.59 14.63
CA ARG A 7 -21.41 -4.54 15.16
C ARG A 7 -20.87 -5.92 15.50
N LEU A 8 -21.67 -6.77 16.14
CA LEU A 8 -21.25 -8.13 16.46
C LEU A 8 -21.08 -9.01 15.19
N MET A 9 -21.84 -8.76 14.13
CA MET A 9 -21.63 -9.44 12.86
C MET A 9 -20.25 -9.16 12.25
N ALA A 10 -19.66 -7.99 12.49
CA ALA A 10 -18.29 -7.68 12.07
C ALA A 10 -17.23 -8.59 12.74
N PHE A 11 -17.57 -9.22 13.86
CA PHE A 11 -16.75 -10.24 14.52
C PHE A 11 -17.04 -11.67 14.06
N GLY A 12 -17.82 -11.84 12.98
CA GLY A 12 -18.11 -13.14 12.40
C GLY A 12 -19.36 -13.86 12.99
N LEU A 13 -20.15 -13.19 13.82
CA LEU A 13 -21.39 -13.77 14.33
C LEU A 13 -22.51 -13.69 13.30
N SER A 14 -23.33 -14.72 13.21
CA SER A 14 -24.60 -14.62 12.49
C SER A 14 -25.59 -13.73 13.26
N VAL A 15 -26.64 -13.25 12.58
CA VAL A 15 -27.70 -12.42 13.20
C VAL A 15 -28.29 -13.11 14.43
N ASN A 16 -28.56 -14.42 14.36
CA ASN A 16 -29.14 -15.18 15.47
C ASN A 16 -28.14 -15.39 16.61
N GLN A 17 -26.87 -15.62 16.31
CA GLN A 17 -25.81 -15.69 17.31
C GLN A 17 -25.65 -14.36 18.05
N ALA A 18 -25.62 -13.23 17.32
CA ALA A 18 -25.52 -11.91 17.92
C ALA A 18 -26.72 -11.58 18.82
N LYS A 19 -27.95 -11.91 18.37
CA LYS A 19 -29.16 -11.75 19.19
C LYS A 19 -29.12 -12.60 20.47
N ALA A 20 -28.73 -13.88 20.35
CA ALA A 20 -28.63 -14.79 21.48
C ALA A 20 -27.58 -14.30 22.50
N TYR A 21 -26.38 -13.92 22.02
CA TYR A 21 -25.33 -13.36 22.88
C TYR A 21 -25.79 -12.09 23.61
N LEU A 22 -26.40 -11.13 22.93
CA LEU A 22 -26.91 -9.91 23.55
C LEU A 22 -27.99 -10.23 24.61
N SER A 23 -28.89 -11.17 24.31
CA SER A 23 -29.89 -11.60 25.28
C SER A 23 -29.27 -12.16 26.56
N ILE A 24 -28.23 -12.99 26.42
CA ILE A 24 -27.49 -13.54 27.57
C ILE A 24 -26.71 -12.45 28.30
N ALA A 25 -26.08 -11.52 27.57
CA ALA A 25 -25.27 -10.45 28.14
C ALA A 25 -26.10 -9.42 28.96
N TYR A 26 -27.36 -9.24 28.61
CA TYR A 26 -28.29 -8.39 29.38
C TYR A 26 -28.91 -9.10 30.59
N SER A 27 -28.74 -10.40 30.69
CA SER A 27 -29.24 -11.20 31.81
C SER A 27 -28.08 -11.64 32.68
N ALA A 28 -28.21 -11.60 34.00
CA ALA A 28 -27.15 -12.12 34.88
C ALA A 28 -26.95 -13.63 34.62
N GLU A 29 -28.07 -14.34 34.40
CA GLU A 29 -28.13 -15.76 34.09
C GLU A 29 -29.22 -15.99 33.05
N ALA A 30 -29.00 -16.87 32.13
CA ALA A 30 -29.95 -17.23 31.08
C ALA A 30 -30.08 -18.74 30.99
N ASN A 31 -31.24 -19.19 30.51
CA ASN A 31 -31.48 -20.57 30.07
C ASN A 31 -32.04 -20.57 28.66
N VAL A 32 -32.11 -21.74 28.04
CA VAL A 32 -32.59 -21.87 26.65
C VAL A 32 -34.00 -21.27 26.44
N ASN A 33 -34.90 -21.44 27.41
CA ASN A 33 -36.26 -20.92 27.34
C ASN A 33 -36.28 -19.38 27.37
N SER A 34 -35.51 -18.76 28.28
CA SER A 34 -35.41 -17.30 28.38
C SER A 34 -34.80 -16.68 27.13
N ILE A 35 -33.75 -17.30 26.56
CA ILE A 35 -33.11 -16.85 25.32
C ILE A 35 -34.12 -16.97 24.14
N SER A 36 -34.80 -18.10 24.01
CA SER A 36 -35.79 -18.32 22.96
C SER A 36 -36.91 -17.28 23.01
N SER A 37 -37.48 -17.04 24.20
CA SER A 37 -38.54 -16.06 24.41
C SER A 37 -38.10 -14.63 24.10
N ALA A 38 -36.90 -14.22 24.55
CA ALA A 38 -36.39 -12.87 24.36
C ALA A 38 -35.98 -12.58 22.88
N THR A 39 -35.45 -13.58 22.17
CA THR A 39 -34.92 -13.41 20.81
C THR A 39 -35.89 -13.83 19.72
N LYS A 40 -36.98 -14.56 20.05
CA LYS A 40 -37.92 -15.23 19.14
C LYS A 40 -37.19 -16.25 18.23
N ILE A 41 -36.12 -16.86 18.71
CA ILE A 41 -35.43 -17.97 18.05
C ILE A 41 -35.95 -19.27 18.64
N HIS A 42 -36.26 -20.26 17.81
CA HIS A 42 -36.74 -21.56 18.28
C HIS A 42 -35.72 -22.24 19.18
N GLN A 43 -36.16 -22.90 20.26
CA GLN A 43 -35.29 -23.55 21.25
C GLN A 43 -34.27 -24.50 20.60
N GLN A 44 -34.67 -25.26 19.60
CA GLN A 44 -33.77 -26.16 18.86
C GLN A 44 -32.62 -25.41 18.18
N ASP A 45 -32.87 -24.20 17.67
CA ASP A 45 -31.83 -23.37 17.05
C ASP A 45 -30.96 -22.70 18.12
N VAL A 46 -31.53 -22.35 19.28
CA VAL A 46 -30.72 -21.88 20.43
C VAL A 46 -29.72 -22.96 20.84
N TYR A 47 -30.16 -24.24 20.96
CA TYR A 47 -29.22 -25.35 21.26
C TYR A 47 -28.08 -25.48 20.24
N LYS A 48 -28.31 -25.19 18.95
CA LYS A 48 -27.28 -25.22 17.91
C LYS A 48 -26.34 -24.01 17.97
N ILE A 49 -26.84 -22.87 18.47
CA ILE A 49 -26.09 -21.61 18.58
C ILE A 49 -25.15 -21.64 19.79
N LEU A 50 -25.59 -22.18 20.91
CA LEU A 50 -24.82 -22.15 22.17
C LEU A 50 -23.41 -22.74 22.06
N PRO A 51 -23.18 -23.94 21.46
CA PRO A 51 -21.85 -24.49 21.28
C PRO A 51 -20.93 -23.54 20.49
N LYS A 52 -21.46 -22.89 19.43
CA LYS A 52 -20.70 -21.97 18.61
C LYS A 52 -20.29 -20.70 19.35
N LEU A 53 -21.18 -20.16 20.21
CA LEU A 53 -20.86 -19.03 21.07
C LEU A 53 -19.84 -19.40 22.15
N GLU A 54 -19.90 -20.62 22.65
CA GLU A 54 -18.94 -21.14 23.61
C GLU A 54 -17.56 -21.35 22.96
N ASP A 55 -17.48 -21.96 21.77
CA ASP A 55 -16.26 -22.13 20.98
C ASP A 55 -15.61 -20.77 20.63
N MET A 56 -16.41 -19.74 20.43
CA MET A 56 -15.92 -18.37 20.23
C MET A 56 -15.50 -17.67 21.52
N GLY A 57 -15.66 -18.30 22.69
CA GLY A 57 -15.34 -17.70 23.98
C GLY A 57 -16.28 -16.54 24.38
N LEU A 58 -17.52 -16.55 23.91
CA LEU A 58 -18.50 -15.50 24.21
C LEU A 58 -19.37 -15.82 25.41
N ILE A 59 -19.57 -17.10 25.72
CA ILE A 59 -20.39 -17.57 26.83
C ILE A 59 -19.72 -18.71 27.60
N THR A 60 -20.17 -18.94 28.82
CA THR A 60 -19.89 -20.13 29.63
C THR A 60 -21.19 -20.83 30.00
N LYS A 61 -21.12 -22.14 30.17
CA LYS A 61 -22.24 -22.98 30.64
C LYS A 61 -21.87 -23.68 31.93
N THR A 62 -22.81 -23.82 32.84
CA THR A 62 -22.65 -24.71 33.98
C THR A 62 -22.94 -26.15 33.58
N VAL A 63 -22.32 -27.12 34.30
CA VAL A 63 -22.56 -28.55 34.10
C VAL A 63 -23.82 -29.01 34.86
N ASP A 64 -24.30 -28.18 35.78
CA ASP A 64 -25.43 -28.50 36.67
C ASP A 64 -26.78 -28.39 35.94
N HIS A 65 -27.75 -29.13 36.42
CA HIS A 65 -29.14 -28.99 35.98
C HIS A 65 -29.95 -28.15 37.01
N PRO A 66 -30.64 -27.09 36.58
CA PRO A 66 -30.83 -26.62 35.18
C PRO A 66 -29.61 -25.94 34.59
N LEU A 67 -29.39 -26.12 33.27
CA LEU A 67 -28.32 -25.49 32.50
C LEU A 67 -28.39 -23.96 32.64
N VAL A 68 -27.38 -23.35 33.26
CA VAL A 68 -27.25 -21.92 33.37
C VAL A 68 -26.18 -21.40 32.42
N ILE A 69 -26.49 -20.38 31.64
CA ILE A 69 -25.65 -19.79 30.62
C ILE A 69 -25.31 -18.35 31.01
N ARG A 70 -24.02 -18.00 31.01
CA ARG A 70 -23.54 -16.67 31.35
C ARG A 70 -22.72 -16.11 30.20
N ALA A 71 -22.90 -14.83 29.89
CA ALA A 71 -22.03 -14.15 28.92
C ALA A 71 -20.68 -13.82 29.55
N ILE A 72 -19.62 -14.03 28.77
CA ILE A 72 -18.31 -13.44 29.08
C ILE A 72 -18.39 -11.94 28.76
N PRO A 73 -17.86 -11.05 29.63
CA PRO A 73 -17.91 -9.61 29.38
C PRO A 73 -17.42 -9.27 27.96
N PRO A 74 -18.17 -8.43 27.21
CA PRO A 74 -17.87 -8.16 25.79
C PRO A 74 -16.43 -7.74 25.54
N GLU A 75 -15.86 -6.95 26.42
CA GLU A 75 -14.48 -6.49 26.32
C GLU A 75 -13.47 -7.65 26.30
N LYS A 76 -13.64 -8.63 27.18
CA LYS A 76 -12.76 -9.81 27.27
C LYS A 76 -12.98 -10.74 26.08
N ALA A 77 -14.24 -11.02 25.76
CA ALA A 77 -14.63 -11.94 24.71
C ALA A 77 -14.18 -11.42 23.33
N LEU A 78 -14.44 -10.15 23.01
CA LEU A 78 -14.07 -9.58 21.72
C LEU A 78 -12.56 -9.37 21.57
N LYS A 79 -11.84 -9.02 22.64
CA LYS A 79 -10.37 -9.02 22.62
C LYS A 79 -9.82 -10.40 22.28
N HIS A 80 -10.39 -11.46 22.84
CA HIS A 80 -9.96 -12.83 22.53
C HIS A 80 -10.16 -13.18 21.05
N ILE A 81 -11.30 -12.82 20.46
CA ILE A 81 -11.57 -13.03 19.04
C ILE A 81 -10.54 -12.26 18.18
N ILE A 82 -10.25 -10.99 18.50
CA ILE A 82 -9.24 -10.19 17.81
C ILE A 82 -7.87 -10.89 17.84
N THR A 83 -7.45 -11.39 19.01
CA THR A 83 -6.17 -12.10 19.14
C THR A 83 -6.12 -13.34 18.27
N ILE A 84 -7.19 -14.16 18.25
CA ILE A 84 -7.27 -15.35 17.39
C ILE A 84 -7.15 -14.97 15.90
N GLU A 85 -7.86 -13.93 15.46
CA GLU A 85 -7.80 -13.48 14.05
C GLU A 85 -6.41 -12.92 13.68
N GLN A 86 -5.76 -12.19 14.59
CA GLN A 86 -4.37 -11.75 14.42
C GLN A 86 -3.40 -12.92 14.28
N GLU A 87 -3.53 -13.95 15.11
CA GLU A 87 -2.70 -15.16 15.02
C GLU A 87 -2.93 -15.93 13.71
N LYS A 88 -4.20 -16.07 13.28
CA LYS A 88 -4.54 -16.69 11.99
C LYS A 88 -3.92 -15.92 10.83
N ALA A 89 -4.06 -14.59 10.84
CA ALA A 89 -3.47 -13.72 9.83
C ALA A 89 -1.93 -13.83 9.81
N ALA A 90 -1.29 -13.82 10.98
CA ALA A 90 0.16 -13.97 11.09
C ALA A 90 0.65 -15.33 10.56
N LYS A 91 -0.04 -16.42 10.90
CA LYS A 91 0.24 -17.77 10.37
C LYS A 91 0.10 -17.83 8.86
N LYS A 92 -0.97 -17.21 8.30
CA LYS A 92 -1.20 -17.13 6.84
C LYS A 92 -0.07 -16.36 6.16
N ILE A 93 0.30 -15.20 6.68
CA ILE A 93 1.40 -14.37 6.15
C ILE A 93 2.73 -15.14 6.18
N LYS A 94 3.03 -15.84 7.29
CA LYS A 94 4.23 -16.66 7.41
C LYS A 94 4.28 -17.76 6.33
N ARG A 95 3.18 -18.48 6.11
CA ARG A 95 3.09 -19.51 5.06
C ARG A 95 3.29 -18.92 3.67
N LEU A 96 2.66 -17.77 3.37
CA LEU A 96 2.82 -17.10 2.09
C LEU A 96 4.27 -16.66 1.85
N LYS A 97 4.96 -16.11 2.87
CA LYS A 97 6.38 -15.74 2.77
C LYS A 97 7.27 -16.97 2.50
N GLN A 98 7.00 -18.10 3.14
CA GLN A 98 7.73 -19.36 2.89
C GLN A 98 7.49 -19.86 1.45
N THR A 99 6.25 -19.78 0.96
CA THR A 99 5.92 -20.16 -0.42
C THR A 99 6.64 -19.26 -1.43
N VAL A 100 6.67 -17.94 -1.21
CA VAL A 100 7.42 -17.01 -2.06
C VAL A 100 8.89 -17.40 -2.11
N LYS A 101 9.52 -17.64 -0.95
CA LYS A 101 10.94 -18.07 -0.88
C LYS A 101 11.19 -19.34 -1.68
N ALA A 102 10.37 -20.37 -1.46
CA ALA A 102 10.51 -21.65 -2.17
C ALA A 102 10.33 -21.51 -3.69
N LEU A 103 9.36 -20.69 -4.13
CA LEU A 103 9.15 -20.42 -5.55
C LEU A 103 10.32 -19.65 -6.17
N THR A 104 10.85 -18.64 -5.46
CA THR A 104 12.02 -17.88 -5.92
C THR A 104 13.22 -18.81 -6.11
N GLU A 105 13.54 -19.64 -5.12
CA GLU A 105 14.63 -20.61 -5.18
C GLU A 105 14.44 -21.63 -6.33
N ALA A 106 13.21 -22.12 -6.54
CA ALA A 106 12.91 -23.04 -7.64
C ALA A 106 13.06 -22.38 -9.02
N ILE A 107 12.62 -21.12 -9.16
CA ILE A 107 12.75 -20.36 -10.41
C ILE A 107 14.22 -20.05 -10.69
N GLU A 108 15.01 -19.67 -9.69
CA GLU A 108 16.44 -19.39 -9.85
C GLU A 108 17.21 -20.64 -10.29
N LYS A 109 16.96 -21.79 -9.67
CA LYS A 109 17.56 -23.07 -10.07
C LYS A 109 17.25 -23.45 -11.52
N ASN A 110 16.03 -23.19 -11.98
CA ASN A 110 15.64 -23.47 -13.36
C ASN A 110 16.19 -22.43 -14.36
N LYS A 111 16.42 -21.17 -13.93
CA LYS A 111 17.06 -20.15 -14.76
C LYS A 111 18.53 -20.48 -15.06
N ASP A 112 19.25 -21.09 -14.16
CA ASP A 112 20.66 -21.47 -14.40
C ASP A 112 20.79 -22.57 -15.46
N GLN A 113 19.78 -23.45 -15.62
CA GLN A 113 19.76 -24.45 -16.68
C GLN A 113 19.37 -23.85 -18.06
N SER A 114 18.61 -22.75 -18.09
CA SER A 114 18.17 -22.11 -19.34
C SER A 114 19.05 -20.92 -19.78
N ARG A 115 19.98 -20.48 -18.94
CA ARG A 115 20.81 -19.28 -19.19
C ARG A 115 22.01 -19.51 -20.11
N THR A 116 22.28 -20.74 -20.55
CA THR A 116 23.42 -21.01 -21.43
C THR A 116 23.19 -20.56 -22.90
N GLU A 117 21.96 -20.22 -23.31
CA GLU A 117 21.66 -19.91 -24.70
C GLU A 117 21.13 -18.51 -25.02
N LEU A 118 20.81 -17.66 -24.04
CA LEU A 118 20.13 -16.36 -24.28
C LEU A 118 20.80 -15.14 -23.65
N LYS A 119 22.14 -15.05 -23.70
CA LYS A 119 22.85 -13.76 -23.50
C LYS A 119 22.99 -13.00 -24.82
N GLN A 120 21.91 -12.80 -25.55
CA GLN A 120 21.82 -11.76 -26.56
C GLN A 120 20.84 -10.71 -26.09
N ASN A 121 21.17 -9.43 -26.30
CA ASN A 121 20.41 -8.21 -26.01
C ASN A 121 18.93 -8.33 -26.42
N ASN A 122 18.14 -9.08 -25.68
CA ASN A 122 16.72 -9.20 -25.97
C ASN A 122 16.05 -7.91 -25.56
N MET A 123 15.71 -7.11 -26.55
CA MET A 123 14.80 -6.01 -26.41
C MET A 123 13.45 -6.55 -25.93
N GLU A 124 13.04 -6.18 -24.75
CA GLU A 124 11.74 -6.55 -24.20
C GLU A 124 10.80 -5.35 -24.24
N VAL A 125 9.56 -5.63 -24.61
CA VAL A 125 8.47 -4.65 -24.60
C VAL A 125 7.26 -5.29 -23.94
N THR A 126 6.76 -4.66 -22.88
CA THR A 126 5.62 -5.17 -22.11
C THR A 126 4.57 -4.09 -21.90
N PHE A 127 3.30 -4.43 -22.10
CA PHE A 127 2.19 -3.56 -21.74
C PHE A 127 1.66 -3.90 -20.35
N LEU A 128 1.68 -2.92 -19.45
CA LEU A 128 1.14 -2.99 -18.09
C LEU A 128 -0.24 -2.33 -18.12
N CYS A 129 -1.31 -3.12 -18.12
CA CYS A 129 -2.69 -2.65 -18.30
C CYS A 129 -3.61 -2.89 -17.08
N THR A 130 -3.07 -3.37 -15.99
CA THR A 130 -3.79 -3.44 -14.70
C THR A 130 -3.09 -2.58 -13.67
N ASP A 131 -3.85 -2.00 -12.73
CA ASP A 131 -3.28 -1.14 -11.69
C ASP A 131 -2.21 -1.87 -10.87
N ASN A 132 -2.46 -3.14 -10.51
CA ASN A 132 -1.48 -3.97 -9.80
C ASN A 132 -0.20 -4.20 -10.60
N ALA A 133 -0.29 -4.45 -11.90
CA ALA A 133 0.89 -4.65 -12.75
C ALA A 133 1.70 -3.35 -12.90
N ILE A 134 1.00 -2.21 -13.05
CA ILE A 134 1.62 -0.88 -13.12
C ILE A 134 2.32 -0.56 -11.80
N ASP A 135 1.63 -0.72 -10.67
CA ASP A 135 2.19 -0.40 -9.36
C ASP A 135 3.36 -1.32 -9.01
N HIS A 136 3.25 -2.62 -9.28
CA HIS A 136 4.35 -3.56 -9.07
C HIS A 136 5.57 -3.25 -9.95
N GLY A 137 5.36 -2.97 -11.25
CA GLY A 137 6.44 -2.62 -12.17
C GLY A 137 7.16 -1.34 -11.76
N LEU A 138 6.40 -0.29 -11.45
CA LEU A 138 6.95 0.98 -10.98
C LEU A 138 7.63 0.84 -9.61
N ASP A 139 7.01 0.18 -8.62
CA ASP A 139 7.61 -0.02 -7.29
C ASP A 139 8.94 -0.77 -7.38
N SER A 140 9.03 -1.76 -8.27
CA SER A 140 10.28 -2.46 -8.54
C SER A 140 11.34 -1.54 -9.15
N ALA A 141 11.00 -0.77 -10.17
CA ALA A 141 11.93 0.14 -10.84
C ALA A 141 12.43 1.26 -9.90
N PHE A 142 11.51 1.89 -9.13
CA PHE A 142 11.87 2.89 -8.12
C PHE A 142 12.77 2.32 -7.01
N GLY A 143 12.53 1.10 -6.57
CA GLY A 143 13.33 0.42 -5.54
C GLY A 143 14.73 -0.01 -6.04
N ASN A 144 14.83 -0.34 -7.33
CA ASN A 144 16.08 -0.83 -7.94
C ASN A 144 16.96 0.28 -8.53
N ALA A 145 16.45 1.49 -8.74
CA ALA A 145 17.24 2.60 -9.26
C ALA A 145 18.44 2.95 -8.37
N ARG A 146 19.58 3.24 -8.98
CA ARG A 146 20.86 3.53 -8.28
C ARG A 146 21.55 4.80 -8.74
N VAL A 147 21.32 5.24 -9.96
CA VAL A 147 22.08 6.34 -10.60
C VAL A 147 21.18 7.55 -10.84
N GLU A 148 20.18 7.40 -11.68
CA GLU A 148 19.31 8.51 -12.07
C GLU A 148 17.88 8.08 -12.37
N CYS A 149 16.94 8.98 -12.07
CA CYS A 149 15.54 8.90 -12.45
C CYS A 149 15.14 10.19 -13.15
N ASN A 150 14.74 10.09 -14.42
CA ASN A 150 14.30 11.21 -15.23
C ASN A 150 12.84 10.99 -15.62
N SER A 151 11.94 11.86 -15.19
CA SER A 151 10.53 11.72 -15.46
C SER A 151 9.89 12.96 -16.07
N VAL A 152 8.97 12.73 -16.98
CA VAL A 152 8.01 13.72 -17.48
C VAL A 152 6.64 13.30 -17.02
N ILE A 153 5.98 14.11 -16.24
CA ILE A 153 4.68 13.78 -15.66
C ILE A 153 3.72 14.96 -15.75
N ASN A 154 2.45 14.67 -16.03
CA ASN A 154 1.40 15.66 -15.92
C ASN A 154 1.19 16.02 -14.44
N PHE A 155 1.12 17.31 -14.14
CA PHE A 155 1.02 17.80 -12.78
C PHE A 155 -0.24 17.29 -12.06
N GLU A 156 -1.40 17.28 -12.73
CA GLU A 156 -2.64 16.73 -12.18
C GLU A 156 -2.53 15.23 -11.85
N LEU A 157 -1.92 14.45 -12.75
CA LEU A 157 -1.68 13.02 -12.52
C LEU A 157 -0.75 12.79 -11.33
N MET A 158 0.28 13.61 -11.17
CA MET A 158 1.18 13.58 -10.02
C MET A 158 0.39 13.77 -8.72
N PHE A 159 -0.50 14.76 -8.65
CA PHE A 159 -1.33 15.03 -7.47
C PHE A 159 -2.28 13.88 -7.13
N ARG A 160 -2.93 13.29 -8.11
CA ARG A 160 -3.84 12.14 -7.90
C ARG A 160 -3.12 10.90 -7.33
N ARG A 161 -1.82 10.79 -7.54
CA ARG A 161 -1.00 9.64 -7.11
C ARG A 161 -0.06 9.95 -5.95
N LEU A 162 -0.23 11.09 -5.27
CA LEU A 162 0.66 11.55 -4.21
C LEU A 162 1.05 10.48 -3.17
N PRO A 163 0.12 9.71 -2.58
CA PRO A 163 0.48 8.73 -1.55
C PRO A 163 1.41 7.61 -2.06
N LEU A 164 1.24 7.21 -3.32
CA LEU A 164 2.11 6.21 -3.96
C LEU A 164 3.47 6.79 -4.33
N LEU A 165 3.49 8.05 -4.80
CA LEU A 165 4.71 8.75 -5.20
C LEU A 165 5.60 9.07 -3.99
N GLU A 166 5.03 9.40 -2.85
CA GLU A 166 5.78 9.62 -1.61
C GLU A 166 6.67 8.42 -1.28
N LYS A 167 6.11 7.22 -1.23
CA LYS A 167 6.85 5.97 -0.98
C LYS A 167 7.93 5.73 -2.04
N ARG A 168 7.62 5.96 -3.33
CA ARG A 168 8.54 5.80 -4.45
C ARG A 168 9.69 6.79 -4.40
N TYR A 169 9.42 8.06 -4.13
CA TYR A 169 10.45 9.09 -3.97
C TYR A 169 11.32 8.85 -2.74
N GLN A 170 10.75 8.32 -1.66
CA GLN A 170 11.54 7.90 -0.50
C GLN A 170 12.56 6.80 -0.84
N ALA A 171 12.20 5.85 -1.70
CA ALA A 171 13.13 4.82 -2.18
C ALA A 171 14.29 5.45 -2.99
N LEU A 172 14.00 6.39 -3.90
CA LEU A 172 15.04 7.11 -4.64
C LEU A 172 15.97 7.91 -3.73
N ALA A 173 15.43 8.59 -2.72
CA ALA A 173 16.21 9.35 -1.76
C ALA A 173 17.13 8.43 -0.92
N THR A 174 16.60 7.29 -0.46
CA THR A 174 17.37 6.28 0.29
C THR A 174 18.55 5.77 -0.53
N ASN A 175 18.33 5.50 -1.81
CA ASN A 175 19.34 5.04 -2.76
C ASN A 175 20.24 6.18 -3.28
N ASN A 176 20.04 7.43 -2.85
CA ASN A 176 20.77 8.64 -3.31
C ASN A 176 20.70 8.85 -4.84
N VAL A 177 19.60 8.50 -5.46
CA VAL A 177 19.38 8.61 -6.91
C VAL A 177 19.20 10.06 -7.32
N ARG A 178 19.91 10.49 -8.38
CA ARG A 178 19.71 11.81 -8.97
C ARG A 178 18.34 11.86 -9.66
N THR A 179 17.40 12.60 -9.12
CA THR A 179 16.02 12.64 -9.59
C THR A 179 15.68 13.98 -10.23
N ARG A 180 15.27 13.94 -11.50
CA ARG A 180 14.85 15.10 -12.28
C ARG A 180 13.43 14.88 -12.80
N ILE A 181 12.54 15.82 -12.47
CA ILE A 181 11.13 15.74 -12.82
C ILE A 181 10.75 16.97 -13.64
N LEU A 182 10.24 16.75 -14.85
CA LEU A 182 9.58 17.78 -15.65
C LEU A 182 8.08 17.67 -15.50
N VAL A 183 7.46 18.77 -15.13
CA VAL A 183 6.00 18.90 -15.06
C VAL A 183 5.50 19.83 -16.14
N ASP A 184 4.28 19.59 -16.62
CA ASP A 184 3.57 20.54 -17.47
C ASP A 184 3.11 21.77 -16.67
N ASN A 185 2.45 22.69 -17.33
CA ASN A 185 2.03 23.98 -16.77
C ASN A 185 1.34 23.84 -15.40
N VAL A 186 1.97 24.41 -14.37
CA VAL A 186 1.47 24.41 -12.99
C VAL A 186 0.69 25.68 -12.75
N GLN A 187 -0.63 25.60 -12.78
CA GLN A 187 -1.49 26.68 -12.28
C GLN A 187 -1.37 26.73 -10.75
N ASN A 188 -1.11 27.92 -10.20
CA ASN A 188 -1.01 28.13 -8.76
C ASN A 188 0.24 27.47 -8.09
N VAL A 189 1.41 27.86 -8.58
CA VAL A 189 2.73 27.32 -8.19
C VAL A 189 2.95 27.32 -6.67
N GLU A 190 2.53 28.35 -5.94
CA GLU A 190 2.80 28.47 -4.49
C GLU A 190 2.15 27.38 -3.65
N ASN A 191 0.87 27.06 -3.92
CA ASN A 191 0.19 25.97 -3.19
C ASN A 191 0.74 24.60 -3.56
N ALA A 192 1.08 24.44 -4.84
CA ALA A 192 1.72 23.24 -5.33
C ALA A 192 3.08 23.00 -4.66
N MET A 193 3.88 24.04 -4.49
CA MET A 193 5.18 23.99 -3.84
C MET A 193 5.08 23.52 -2.39
N LYS A 194 4.17 24.05 -1.60
CA LYS A 194 3.96 23.65 -0.20
C LYS A 194 3.65 22.15 -0.07
N ILE A 195 2.88 21.60 -1.02
CA ILE A 195 2.53 20.17 -1.02
C ILE A 195 3.73 19.34 -1.44
N LEU A 196 4.42 19.74 -2.50
CA LEU A 196 5.63 19.04 -2.98
C LEU A 196 6.76 19.04 -1.94
N GLU A 197 6.94 20.13 -1.22
CA GLU A 197 7.92 20.23 -0.13
C GLU A 197 7.66 19.26 1.01
N ARG A 198 6.42 18.89 1.27
CA ARG A 198 6.06 17.91 2.30
C ARG A 198 6.30 16.47 1.87
N ILE A 199 6.18 16.19 0.56
CA ILE A 199 6.16 14.83 0.01
C ILE A 199 7.51 14.43 -0.55
N ILE A 200 8.24 15.39 -1.14
CA ILE A 200 9.56 15.11 -1.71
C ILE A 200 10.59 15.09 -0.58
N PRO A 201 11.19 13.93 -0.34
CA PRO A 201 12.18 13.78 0.72
C PRO A 201 13.42 14.64 0.47
N GLU A 202 14.19 14.88 1.52
CA GLU A 202 15.53 15.44 1.36
C GLU A 202 16.39 14.50 0.52
N GLY A 203 16.98 15.02 -0.53
CA GLY A 203 17.75 14.20 -1.46
C GLY A 203 18.17 14.99 -2.69
N ASN A 204 18.57 14.27 -3.73
CA ASN A 204 19.04 14.88 -4.97
C ASN A 204 17.87 15.06 -5.97
N PHE A 205 16.87 15.87 -5.58
CA PHE A 205 15.65 16.11 -6.37
C PHE A 205 15.65 17.49 -6.99
N LYS A 206 15.29 17.56 -8.28
CA LYS A 206 15.01 18.80 -9.00
C LYS A 206 13.71 18.65 -9.78
N ILE A 207 12.81 19.61 -9.60
CA ILE A 207 11.58 19.72 -10.37
C ILE A 207 11.63 20.99 -11.20
N ARG A 208 11.32 20.87 -12.47
CA ARG A 208 11.24 21.97 -13.41
C ARG A 208 9.91 21.92 -14.17
N GLN A 209 9.44 23.09 -14.57
CA GLN A 209 8.23 23.27 -15.35
C GLN A 209 8.58 23.60 -16.80
N SER A 210 7.84 23.03 -17.75
CA SER A 210 8.00 23.33 -19.17
C SER A 210 6.67 23.32 -19.89
N ASP A 211 6.40 24.38 -20.62
CA ASP A 211 5.23 24.50 -21.51
C ASP A 211 5.43 23.74 -22.83
N LYS A 212 6.64 23.24 -23.09
CA LYS A 212 7.04 22.57 -24.33
C LYS A 212 7.01 21.04 -24.24
N ILE A 213 6.27 20.49 -23.29
CA ILE A 213 6.11 19.04 -23.18
C ILE A 213 5.14 18.55 -24.27
N THR A 214 5.69 17.99 -25.34
CA THR A 214 4.93 17.47 -26.49
C THR A 214 4.71 15.97 -26.46
N VAL A 215 5.27 15.29 -25.47
CA VAL A 215 5.24 13.83 -25.35
C VAL A 215 4.35 13.38 -24.20
N LYS A 216 3.85 12.14 -24.28
CA LYS A 216 3.12 11.53 -23.19
C LYS A 216 4.02 11.36 -21.96
N PRO A 217 3.46 11.34 -20.74
CA PRO A 217 4.23 11.08 -19.53
C PRO A 217 5.07 9.81 -19.62
N TYR A 218 6.28 9.87 -19.10
CA TYR A 218 7.21 8.74 -19.05
C TYR A 218 8.19 8.90 -17.89
N VAL A 219 8.85 7.79 -17.52
CA VAL A 219 9.95 7.79 -16.56
C VAL A 219 11.05 6.84 -17.03
N ILE A 220 12.29 7.32 -16.95
CA ILE A 220 13.51 6.56 -17.30
C ILE A 220 14.29 6.32 -16.02
N PHE A 221 14.70 5.07 -15.78
CA PHE A 221 15.55 4.68 -14.66
C PHE A 221 16.91 4.20 -15.15
N ASP A 222 17.97 4.79 -14.62
CA ASP A 222 19.39 4.41 -14.82
C ASP A 222 19.80 4.27 -16.30
N ASN A 223 19.06 4.84 -17.23
CA ASN A 223 19.17 4.62 -18.69
C ASN A 223 19.05 3.15 -19.13
N ASN A 224 18.44 2.31 -18.32
CA ASN A 224 18.29 0.87 -18.56
C ASN A 224 16.86 0.46 -18.87
N GLU A 225 15.88 1.23 -18.41
CA GLU A 225 14.46 0.95 -18.63
C GLU A 225 13.63 2.23 -18.67
N ILE A 226 12.52 2.16 -19.38
CA ILE A 226 11.57 3.27 -19.49
C ILE A 226 10.13 2.76 -19.37
N PHE A 227 9.30 3.53 -18.70
CA PHE A 227 7.85 3.37 -18.65
C PHE A 227 7.21 4.56 -19.37
N ILE A 228 6.39 4.30 -20.37
CA ILE A 228 5.75 5.30 -21.22
C ILE A 228 4.24 5.20 -21.06
N SER A 229 3.58 6.31 -20.75
CA SER A 229 2.11 6.37 -20.68
C SER A 229 1.50 6.17 -22.07
N THR A 230 0.46 5.34 -22.15
CA THR A 230 -0.27 5.08 -23.40
C THR A 230 -1.64 5.76 -23.40
N GLN A 231 -2.37 5.68 -24.53
CA GLN A 231 -3.76 6.15 -24.60
C GLN A 231 -4.74 5.13 -24.02
N ARG A 232 -4.36 3.85 -23.90
CA ARG A 232 -5.16 2.83 -23.22
C ARG A 232 -5.31 3.15 -21.73
N LYS A 233 -6.45 2.84 -21.18
CA LYS A 233 -6.74 3.07 -19.76
C LYS A 233 -7.02 1.74 -19.06
N THR A 234 -6.66 1.68 -17.77
CA THR A 234 -7.02 0.60 -16.87
C THR A 234 -8.50 0.66 -16.50
N LEU A 235 -8.99 -0.33 -15.77
CA LEU A 235 -10.36 -0.34 -15.23
C LEU A 235 -10.68 0.89 -14.36
N HIS A 236 -9.69 1.46 -13.66
CA HIS A 236 -9.83 2.66 -12.84
C HIS A 236 -9.47 3.95 -13.58
N ASN A 237 -9.52 3.93 -14.92
CA ASN A 237 -9.31 5.10 -15.79
C ASN A 237 -7.87 5.68 -15.75
N PHE A 238 -6.88 4.93 -15.29
CA PHE A 238 -5.46 5.30 -15.40
C PHE A 238 -4.87 4.86 -16.73
N PRO A 239 -3.88 5.60 -17.27
CA PRO A 239 -3.22 5.19 -18.51
C PRO A 239 -2.44 3.89 -18.30
N CYS A 240 -2.59 2.93 -19.21
CA CYS A 240 -1.70 1.78 -19.29
C CYS A 240 -0.28 2.26 -19.57
N LEU A 241 0.73 1.53 -19.08
CA LEU A 241 2.13 1.83 -19.34
C LEU A 241 2.72 0.81 -20.32
N LEU A 242 3.54 1.29 -21.24
CA LEU A 242 4.46 0.47 -22.01
C LEU A 242 5.81 0.51 -21.29
N TRP A 243 6.31 -0.65 -20.90
CA TRP A 243 7.66 -0.82 -20.37
C TRP A 243 8.59 -1.40 -21.43
N THR A 244 9.82 -0.90 -21.51
CA THR A 244 10.86 -1.49 -22.36
C THR A 244 12.26 -1.18 -21.82
N ASN A 245 13.21 -2.07 -22.14
CA ASN A 245 14.65 -1.90 -21.94
C ASN A 245 15.38 -1.57 -23.25
N SER A 246 14.65 -1.24 -24.32
CA SER A 246 15.22 -0.88 -25.61
C SER A 246 16.05 0.38 -25.54
N GLN A 247 17.37 0.26 -25.73
CA GLN A 247 18.30 1.39 -25.65
C GLN A 247 17.99 2.46 -26.70
N ASN A 248 17.51 2.09 -27.89
CA ASN A 248 17.12 3.04 -28.91
C ASN A 248 15.93 3.91 -28.47
N ILE A 249 14.91 3.28 -27.86
CA ILE A 249 13.74 4.00 -27.35
C ILE A 249 14.16 4.90 -26.18
N ILE A 250 14.93 4.37 -25.23
CA ILE A 250 15.43 5.11 -24.06
C ILE A 250 16.21 6.34 -24.53
N HIS A 251 17.10 6.20 -25.52
CA HIS A 251 17.91 7.30 -26.03
C HIS A 251 17.05 8.41 -26.65
N ILE A 252 16.06 8.07 -27.47
CA ILE A 252 15.13 9.03 -28.06
C ILE A 252 14.40 9.84 -26.97
N TYR A 253 13.89 9.17 -25.94
CA TYR A 253 13.17 9.82 -24.86
C TYR A 253 14.10 10.62 -23.94
N LYS A 254 15.34 10.18 -23.73
CA LYS A 254 16.37 10.90 -22.99
C LYS A 254 16.75 12.19 -23.71
N ASP A 255 16.98 12.16 -25.02
CA ASP A 255 17.27 13.36 -25.80
C ASP A 255 16.11 14.35 -25.79
N ASN A 256 14.89 13.86 -25.84
CA ASN A 256 13.71 14.70 -25.66
C ASN A 256 13.68 15.34 -24.27
N PHE A 257 13.96 14.57 -23.22
CA PHE A 257 14.06 15.05 -21.86
C PHE A 257 15.11 16.16 -21.72
N GLU A 258 16.32 15.94 -22.19
CA GLU A 258 17.42 16.91 -22.06
C GLU A 258 17.11 18.23 -22.79
N ARG A 259 16.48 18.18 -23.95
CA ARG A 259 16.04 19.37 -24.68
C ARG A 259 15.00 20.16 -23.88
N ALA A 260 13.97 19.48 -23.38
CA ALA A 260 12.92 20.11 -22.57
C ALA A 260 13.48 20.64 -21.24
N TRP A 261 14.41 19.90 -20.62
CA TRP A 261 15.06 20.29 -19.37
C TRP A 261 15.87 21.59 -19.51
N LYS A 262 16.60 21.76 -20.61
CA LYS A 262 17.39 22.98 -20.85
C LYS A 262 16.53 24.24 -20.98
N SER A 263 15.32 24.12 -21.54
CA SER A 263 14.39 25.25 -21.74
C SER A 263 13.39 25.43 -20.61
N SER A 264 13.45 24.64 -19.55
CA SER A 264 12.48 24.64 -18.46
C SER A 264 12.89 25.59 -17.31
N THR A 265 11.90 26.02 -16.52
CA THR A 265 12.11 26.86 -15.32
C THR A 265 12.12 26.00 -14.06
N GLU A 266 12.97 26.32 -13.09
CA GLU A 266 13.07 25.59 -11.84
C GLU A 266 11.86 25.88 -10.93
N VAL A 267 11.25 24.83 -10.41
CA VAL A 267 10.13 24.88 -9.47
C VAL A 267 10.58 24.46 -8.07
N LEU A 268 11.35 23.39 -7.96
CA LEU A 268 11.86 22.89 -6.68
C LEU A 268 13.25 22.26 -6.83
N CYS A 269 14.14 22.59 -5.89
CA CYS A 269 15.46 21.96 -5.77
C CYS A 269 15.67 21.52 -4.32
N ARG A 270 15.69 20.20 -4.07
CA ARG A 270 16.04 19.59 -2.79
C ARG A 270 17.42 18.97 -2.90
N LYS A 271 18.35 19.39 -2.06
CA LYS A 271 19.71 18.82 -1.94
C LYS A 271 19.83 18.09 -0.60
N ARG A 272 20.60 17.02 -0.54
CA ARG A 272 20.95 16.37 0.71
C ARG A 272 21.81 17.34 1.53
N ARG A 273 21.42 17.64 2.78
CA ARG A 273 22.26 18.45 3.68
C ARG A 273 23.56 17.70 3.96
N LYS A 274 24.68 18.41 3.89
CA LYS A 274 25.97 17.84 4.28
C LYS A 274 25.98 17.61 5.80
N PRO A 275 26.63 16.55 6.33
CA PRO A 275 26.66 16.25 7.77
C PRO A 275 27.13 17.42 8.65
N ASN A 276 27.96 18.34 8.12
CA ASN A 276 28.46 19.50 8.85
C ASN A 276 27.44 20.63 9.05
N GLU A 277 26.33 20.67 8.33
CA GLU A 277 25.31 21.71 8.51
C GLU A 277 24.31 21.37 9.64
N LEU A 278 24.28 20.10 10.10
CA LEU A 278 23.47 19.67 11.24
C LEU A 278 24.06 20.13 12.60
N ASN A 279 25.35 20.38 12.67
CA ASN A 279 26.01 20.83 13.91
C ASN A 279 25.86 22.34 14.16
N THR A 280 25.67 23.14 13.13
CA THR A 280 25.47 24.59 13.27
C THR A 280 24.07 24.94 13.81
N LEU A 281 23.05 24.19 13.43
CA LEU A 281 21.68 24.45 13.93
C LEU A 281 21.45 23.96 15.37
N LYS A 282 22.18 22.93 15.84
CA LYS A 282 22.14 22.54 17.26
C LYS A 282 22.78 23.56 18.17
N VAL A 283 23.82 24.26 17.71
CA VAL A 283 24.49 25.32 18.48
C VAL A 283 23.62 26.59 18.55
N GLU A 284 22.88 26.93 17.48
CA GLU A 284 21.99 28.11 17.48
C GLU A 284 20.71 27.89 18.31
N THR A 285 20.19 26.66 18.41
CA THR A 285 19.03 26.35 19.27
C THR A 285 19.39 26.26 20.75
N GLU A 286 20.62 25.91 21.10
CA GLU A 286 21.10 25.96 22.50
C GLU A 286 21.41 27.39 22.98
N PHE A 287 21.75 28.31 22.07
CA PHE A 287 21.99 29.73 22.40
C PHE A 287 20.72 30.57 22.58
N LEU A 288 19.56 30.10 22.08
CA LEU A 288 18.25 30.77 22.22
C LEU A 288 17.42 30.21 23.42
N ALA A 289 17.94 29.24 24.13
CA ALA A 289 17.30 28.62 25.29
C ALA A 289 17.99 28.98 26.64
N GLN A 290 18.99 29.90 26.62
CA GLN A 290 19.53 30.59 27.77
C GLN A 290 19.12 32.06 27.78
#